data_03ef35538d7f26fd055704fb6ec3ad87
#
_entry.id   03ef35538d7f26fd055704fb6ec3ad87
#
_cell.length_a   1.000
_cell.length_b   1.000
_cell.length_c   1.000
_cell.angle_alpha   90.00
_cell.angle_beta   90.00
_cell.angle_gamma   90.00
#
_symmetry.space_group_name_H-M   'P 1'
#
loop_
_entity.id
_entity.type
_entity.pdbx_description
1 polymer ?
#
loop_
_entity_poly.entity_id
_entity_poly.type
_entity_poly.pdbx_seq_one_letter_code
_entity_poly.pdbx_strand_id
1 'polypeptide(L)'
;MWTVRPAGRLVVVDFDLERFVRAQDDGGTYEAAVAELRSGRKRGHWMWFVFPQVAGLGSSPTARAYALSGLDEARAYLAHPVLGPRLREAAQLAAAVPSGTASEVFGYPDDLKLRSSVTLFARAAGSAADDAGAAVFTAVLDRYFDGDPDPRTLDLLR
;
A
#
# COMPACT_ATOMS: atom_id res chain seq x y z
N MET A 1 -2.97 -12.54 -14.42
CA MET A 1 -1.69 -12.85 -13.76
C MET A 1 -1.47 -14.35 -13.73
N TRP A 2 -0.29 -14.78 -14.07
CA TRP A 2 0.03 -16.20 -14.22
C TRP A 2 0.90 -16.69 -13.08
N THR A 3 0.53 -17.83 -12.49
CA THR A 3 1.31 -18.48 -11.45
C THR A 3 1.55 -19.94 -11.88
N VAL A 4 2.81 -20.39 -11.79
CA VAL A 4 3.17 -21.77 -12.04
C VAL A 4 3.12 -22.54 -10.72
N ARG A 5 2.35 -23.60 -10.67
CA ARG A 5 2.29 -24.48 -9.51
C ARG A 5 3.28 -25.64 -9.63
N PRO A 6 3.62 -26.31 -8.52
CA PRO A 6 4.61 -27.40 -8.52
C PRO A 6 4.31 -28.53 -9.52
N ALA A 7 3.06 -28.71 -9.92
CA ALA A 7 2.66 -29.71 -10.91
C ALA A 7 2.86 -29.23 -12.36
N GLY A 8 3.49 -28.09 -12.59
CA GLY A 8 3.70 -27.53 -13.92
C GLY A 8 2.46 -26.93 -14.56
N ARG A 9 1.36 -26.80 -13.83
CA ARG A 9 0.15 -26.17 -14.34
C ARG A 9 0.23 -24.66 -14.21
N LEU A 10 -0.14 -23.97 -15.29
CA LEU A 10 -0.36 -22.53 -15.24
C LEU A 10 -1.74 -22.28 -14.67
N VAL A 11 -1.80 -21.46 -13.63
CA VAL A 11 -3.05 -21.01 -13.03
C VAL A 11 -3.14 -19.51 -13.23
N VAL A 12 -4.25 -19.06 -13.82
CA VAL A 12 -4.55 -17.64 -13.92
C VAL A 12 -5.19 -17.23 -12.61
N VAL A 13 -4.53 -16.31 -11.91
CA VAL A 13 -5.11 -15.67 -10.73
C VAL A 13 -5.51 -14.27 -11.13
N ASP A 14 -6.81 -14.00 -11.13
CA ASP A 14 -7.36 -12.71 -11.50
C ASP A 14 -7.72 -11.93 -10.23
N PHE A 15 -6.80 -11.07 -9.81
CA PHE A 15 -7.03 -10.12 -8.74
C PHE A 15 -7.51 -8.82 -9.37
N ASP A 16 -8.71 -8.53 -9.50
CA ASP A 16 -9.19 -7.27 -10.11
C ASP A 16 -8.41 -6.03 -9.61
N LEU A 17 -7.16 -5.91 -10.06
CA LEU A 17 -6.29 -4.77 -9.71
C LEU A 17 -6.69 -3.50 -10.44
N GLU A 18 -7.40 -3.63 -11.55
CA GLU A 18 -7.88 -2.47 -12.31
C GLU A 18 -8.86 -1.62 -11.49
N ARG A 19 -9.49 -2.18 -10.45
CA ARG A 19 -10.31 -1.37 -9.55
C ARG A 19 -9.50 -0.23 -8.91
N PHE A 20 -8.23 -0.49 -8.61
CA PHE A 20 -7.34 0.54 -8.06
C PHE A 20 -6.94 1.56 -9.12
N VAL A 21 -6.64 1.11 -10.33
CA VAL A 21 -6.30 2.01 -11.44
C VAL A 21 -7.47 2.96 -11.71
N ARG A 22 -8.67 2.42 -11.81
CA ARG A 22 -9.88 3.24 -12.02
C ARG A 22 -10.07 4.27 -10.90
N ALA A 23 -9.94 3.84 -9.64
CA ALA A 23 -10.10 4.74 -8.50
C ALA A 23 -9.04 5.84 -8.47
N GLN A 24 -7.81 5.50 -8.80
CA GLN A 24 -6.69 6.46 -8.84
C GLN A 24 -6.82 7.45 -9.99
N ASP A 25 -7.32 7.00 -11.14
CA ASP A 25 -7.47 7.86 -12.32
C ASP A 25 -8.74 8.72 -12.27
N ASP A 26 -9.76 8.26 -11.56
CA ASP A 26 -11.05 8.96 -11.50
C ASP A 26 -10.88 10.34 -10.86
N GLY A 27 -11.23 11.38 -11.62
CA GLY A 27 -11.17 12.76 -11.16
C GLY A 27 -9.78 13.24 -10.77
N GLY A 28 -8.71 12.57 -11.24
CA GLY A 28 -7.35 12.94 -10.90
C GLY A 28 -6.96 12.64 -9.45
N THR A 29 -7.57 11.61 -8.86
CA THR A 29 -7.37 11.26 -7.45
C THR A 29 -5.90 11.01 -7.11
N TYR A 30 -5.17 10.25 -7.94
CA TYR A 30 -3.76 9.98 -7.66
C TYR A 30 -2.91 11.25 -7.74
N GLU A 31 -3.14 12.08 -8.74
CA GLU A 31 -2.41 13.34 -8.90
C GLU A 31 -2.65 14.27 -7.72
N ALA A 32 -3.89 14.33 -7.22
CA ALA A 32 -4.22 15.10 -6.01
C ALA A 32 -3.49 14.54 -4.79
N ALA A 33 -3.43 13.21 -4.65
CA ALA A 33 -2.70 12.58 -3.54
C ALA A 33 -1.22 12.96 -3.58
N VAL A 34 -0.58 12.90 -4.74
CA VAL A 34 0.82 13.29 -4.92
C VAL A 34 1.03 14.75 -4.51
N ALA A 35 0.17 15.66 -4.97
CA ALA A 35 0.25 17.07 -4.62
C ALA A 35 0.12 17.30 -3.11
N GLU A 36 -0.80 16.60 -2.45
CA GLU A 36 -0.99 16.70 -1.00
C GLU A 36 0.21 16.15 -0.23
N LEU A 37 0.78 15.03 -0.67
CA LEU A 37 1.99 14.49 -0.05
C LEU A 37 3.18 15.45 -0.19
N ARG A 38 3.32 16.07 -1.36
CA ARG A 38 4.36 17.09 -1.56
C ARG A 38 4.17 18.31 -0.68
N SER A 39 2.92 18.68 -0.41
CA SER A 39 2.61 19.80 0.48
C SER A 39 2.76 19.42 1.97
N GLY A 40 2.93 18.14 2.27
CA GLY A 40 3.11 17.65 3.65
C GLY A 40 1.83 17.47 4.42
N ARG A 41 0.67 17.50 3.76
CA ARG A 41 -0.61 17.33 4.45
C ARG A 41 -1.68 16.73 3.54
N LYS A 42 -2.21 15.59 3.99
CA LYS A 42 -3.33 14.93 3.33
C LYS A 42 -4.64 15.64 3.62
N ARG A 43 -5.48 15.81 2.59
CA ARG A 43 -6.80 16.44 2.68
C ARG A 43 -7.90 15.59 2.09
N GLY A 44 -7.64 14.90 0.97
CA GLY A 44 -8.62 14.10 0.25
C GLY A 44 -8.85 12.72 0.84
N HIS A 45 -9.86 12.01 0.30
CA HIS A 45 -10.27 10.68 0.76
C HIS A 45 -9.75 9.61 -0.19
N TRP A 46 -8.43 9.47 -0.29
CA TRP A 46 -7.79 8.60 -1.26
C TRP A 46 -7.00 7.43 -0.65
N MET A 47 -7.02 7.29 0.66
CA MET A 47 -6.14 6.35 1.35
C MET A 47 -6.32 4.90 0.88
N TRP A 48 -7.58 4.44 0.73
CA TRP A 48 -7.88 3.08 0.27
C TRP A 48 -7.29 2.77 -1.11
N PHE A 49 -7.17 3.76 -1.96
CA PHE A 49 -6.76 3.60 -3.36
C PHE A 49 -5.25 3.70 -3.55
N VAL A 50 -4.57 4.45 -2.71
CA VAL A 50 -3.13 4.77 -2.86
C VAL A 50 -2.29 3.92 -1.91
N PHE A 51 -2.77 3.69 -0.69
CA PHE A 51 -2.11 2.84 0.31
C PHE A 51 -3.08 1.75 0.78
N PRO A 52 -3.36 0.74 -0.07
CA PRO A 52 -4.33 -0.29 0.32
C PRO A 52 -3.82 -1.16 1.46
N GLN A 53 -4.77 -1.72 2.21
CA GLN A 53 -4.51 -2.57 3.37
C GLN A 53 -4.90 -4.02 3.07
N VAL A 54 -4.39 -4.94 3.87
CA VAL A 54 -4.84 -6.33 3.83
C VAL A 54 -6.27 -6.46 4.33
N ALA A 55 -7.01 -7.41 3.79
CA ALA A 55 -8.38 -7.71 4.23
C ALA A 55 -8.42 -8.10 5.71
N GLY A 56 -9.47 -7.69 6.40
CA GLY A 56 -9.68 -8.00 7.81
C GLY A 56 -9.42 -6.84 8.75
N LEU A 57 -8.85 -5.75 8.28
CA LEU A 57 -8.60 -4.56 9.11
C LEU A 57 -9.75 -3.58 9.10
N GLY A 58 -10.31 -3.30 7.93
CA GLY A 58 -11.42 -2.37 7.79
C GLY A 58 -12.76 -3.07 7.62
N SER A 59 -13.84 -2.45 8.07
CA SER A 59 -15.18 -3.04 8.03
C SER A 59 -16.17 -2.29 7.13
N SER A 60 -15.82 -1.06 6.69
CA SER A 60 -16.71 -0.30 5.80
C SER A 60 -16.80 -0.95 4.42
N PRO A 61 -17.89 -0.68 3.64
CA PRO A 61 -17.97 -1.18 2.26
C PRO A 61 -16.77 -0.77 1.40
N THR A 62 -16.30 0.46 1.52
CA THR A 62 -15.13 0.94 0.77
C THR A 62 -13.86 0.20 1.20
N ALA A 63 -13.64 0.02 2.49
CA ALA A 63 -12.49 -0.71 3.00
C ALA A 63 -12.46 -2.15 2.49
N ARG A 64 -13.62 -2.80 2.43
CA ARG A 64 -13.72 -4.18 1.92
C ARG A 64 -13.50 -4.25 0.42
N ALA A 65 -14.05 -3.29 -0.34
CA ALA A 65 -13.93 -3.28 -1.80
C ALA A 65 -12.49 -3.11 -2.27
N TYR A 66 -11.68 -2.38 -1.51
CA TYR A 66 -10.29 -2.08 -1.86
C TYR A 66 -9.27 -2.79 -0.96
N ALA A 67 -9.69 -3.80 -0.21
CA ALA A 67 -8.77 -4.62 0.58
C ALA A 67 -8.04 -5.61 -0.32
N LEU A 68 -6.77 -5.85 0.02
CA LEU A 68 -5.97 -6.88 -0.63
C LEU A 68 -6.13 -8.21 0.13
N SER A 69 -6.32 -9.29 -0.60
CA SER A 69 -6.64 -10.59 -0.01
C SER A 69 -5.48 -11.22 0.78
N GLY A 70 -4.25 -10.80 0.50
CA GLY A 70 -3.07 -11.32 1.18
C GLY A 70 -1.79 -10.97 0.43
N LEU A 71 -0.71 -11.69 0.74
CA LEU A 71 0.61 -11.41 0.14
C LEU A 71 0.62 -11.59 -1.37
N ASP A 72 -0.11 -12.57 -1.91
CA ASP A 72 -0.09 -12.82 -3.36
C ASP A 72 -0.69 -11.63 -4.12
N GLU A 73 -1.80 -11.08 -3.64
CA GLU A 73 -2.38 -9.90 -4.27
C GLU A 73 -1.49 -8.67 -4.06
N ALA A 74 -0.88 -8.52 -2.91
CA ALA A 74 0.06 -7.42 -2.65
C ALA A 74 1.28 -7.49 -3.59
N ARG A 75 1.81 -8.68 -3.83
CA ARG A 75 2.91 -8.89 -4.79
C ARG A 75 2.46 -8.57 -6.22
N ALA A 76 1.25 -8.98 -6.59
CA ALA A 76 0.67 -8.66 -7.88
C ALA A 76 0.50 -7.15 -8.06
N TYR A 77 0.08 -6.46 -7.02
CA TYR A 77 -0.03 -5.00 -6.99
C TYR A 77 1.34 -4.34 -7.27
N LEU A 78 2.39 -4.80 -6.57
CA LEU A 78 3.75 -4.28 -6.77
C LEU A 78 4.28 -4.55 -8.17
N ALA A 79 3.89 -5.68 -8.77
CA ALA A 79 4.32 -6.05 -10.13
C ALA A 79 3.49 -5.37 -11.23
N HIS A 80 2.36 -4.75 -10.88
CA HIS A 80 1.50 -4.08 -11.85
C HIS A 80 2.22 -2.84 -12.42
N PRO A 81 2.22 -2.67 -13.76
CA PRO A 81 3.03 -1.62 -14.40
C PRO A 81 2.61 -0.20 -14.06
N VAL A 82 1.39 0.03 -13.57
CA VAL A 82 0.92 1.33 -13.13
C VAL A 82 0.94 1.44 -11.61
N LEU A 83 0.38 0.45 -10.93
CA LEU A 83 0.19 0.51 -9.46
C LEU A 83 1.49 0.41 -8.68
N GLY A 84 2.42 -0.44 -9.12
CA GLY A 84 3.70 -0.60 -8.45
C GLY A 84 4.50 0.70 -8.39
N PRO A 85 4.78 1.33 -9.54
CA PRO A 85 5.49 2.62 -9.55
C PRO A 85 4.76 3.72 -8.77
N ARG A 86 3.44 3.81 -8.89
CA ARG A 86 2.65 4.81 -8.16
C ARG A 86 2.75 4.64 -6.65
N LEU A 87 2.66 3.40 -6.16
CA LEU A 87 2.78 3.13 -4.74
C LEU A 87 4.16 3.49 -4.21
N ARG A 88 5.21 3.14 -4.95
CA ARG A 88 6.57 3.46 -4.56
C ARG A 88 6.81 4.97 -4.53
N GLU A 89 6.30 5.69 -5.52
CA GLU A 89 6.36 7.16 -5.55
C GLU A 89 5.66 7.75 -4.33
N ALA A 90 4.44 7.31 -4.05
CA ALA A 90 3.66 7.81 -2.91
C ALA A 90 4.38 7.53 -1.59
N ALA A 91 4.97 6.34 -1.43
CA ALA A 91 5.72 5.98 -0.23
C ALA A 91 6.98 6.86 -0.07
N GLN A 92 7.69 7.11 -1.16
CA GLN A 92 8.87 8.00 -1.15
C GLN A 92 8.47 9.41 -0.72
N LEU A 93 7.38 9.93 -1.28
CA LEU A 93 6.89 11.27 -0.93
C LEU A 93 6.46 11.34 0.55
N ALA A 94 5.78 10.31 1.03
CA ALA A 94 5.37 10.23 2.44
C ALA A 94 6.59 10.26 3.37
N ALA A 95 7.61 9.47 3.08
CA ALA A 95 8.83 9.44 3.88
C ALA A 95 9.64 10.73 3.80
N ALA A 96 9.50 11.48 2.72
CA ALA A 96 10.27 12.71 2.48
C ALA A 96 9.63 13.97 3.12
N VAL A 97 8.44 13.88 3.69
CA VAL A 97 7.81 15.02 4.37
C VAL A 97 8.74 15.49 5.51
N PRO A 98 9.18 16.77 5.51
CA PRO A 98 10.28 17.18 6.39
C PRO A 98 9.90 17.32 7.86
N SER A 99 8.62 17.49 8.19
CA SER A 99 8.18 17.67 9.56
C SER A 99 6.76 17.15 9.76
N GLY A 100 6.38 17.01 11.01
CA GLY A 100 5.05 16.54 11.39
C GLY A 100 5.01 15.07 11.75
N THR A 101 4.07 14.73 12.62
CA THR A 101 3.78 13.35 12.98
C THR A 101 2.90 12.70 11.90
N ALA A 102 2.74 11.40 11.96
CA ALA A 102 1.83 10.68 11.06
C ALA A 102 0.40 11.24 11.16
N SER A 103 -0.06 11.52 12.38
CA SER A 103 -1.39 12.09 12.61
C SER A 103 -1.52 13.50 12.05
N GLU A 104 -0.47 14.30 12.15
CA GLU A 104 -0.48 15.67 11.60
C GLU A 104 -0.49 15.67 10.07
N VAL A 105 0.25 14.76 9.44
CA VAL A 105 0.34 14.69 7.97
C VAL A 105 -0.88 13.99 7.36
N PHE A 106 -1.29 12.88 7.93
CA PHE A 106 -2.34 12.00 7.34
C PHE A 106 -3.69 12.12 8.03
N GLY A 107 -3.73 12.54 9.29
CA GLY A 107 -4.94 12.52 10.09
C GLY A 107 -5.25 11.13 10.63
N TYR A 108 -6.09 11.08 11.67
CA TYR A 108 -6.58 9.83 12.25
C TYR A 108 -7.93 9.48 11.58
N PRO A 109 -8.21 8.25 11.15
CA PRO A 109 -7.38 7.04 11.32
C PRO A 109 -6.47 6.71 10.12
N ASP A 110 -6.26 7.63 9.18
CA ASP A 110 -5.45 7.37 7.99
C ASP A 110 -3.98 7.12 8.34
N ASP A 111 -3.48 7.69 9.42
CA ASP A 111 -2.14 7.40 9.94
C ASP A 111 -1.98 5.90 10.26
N LEU A 112 -3.00 5.27 10.84
CA LEU A 112 -2.99 3.83 11.13
C LEU A 112 -3.06 3.00 9.84
N LYS A 113 -3.81 3.46 8.86
CA LYS A 113 -3.89 2.80 7.55
C LYS A 113 -2.56 2.85 6.82
N LEU A 114 -1.85 3.95 6.92
CA LEU A 114 -0.50 4.08 6.35
C LEU A 114 0.42 3.01 6.93
N ARG A 115 0.44 2.86 8.25
CA ARG A 115 1.27 1.87 8.94
C ARG A 115 0.95 0.45 8.46
N SER A 116 -0.34 0.12 8.39
CA SER A 116 -0.81 -1.18 7.91
C SER A 116 -0.36 -1.44 6.48
N SER A 117 -0.54 -0.47 5.61
CA SER A 117 -0.23 -0.60 4.18
C SER A 117 1.27 -0.82 3.95
N VAL A 118 2.12 0.01 4.53
CA VAL A 118 3.57 -0.12 4.31
C VAL A 118 4.12 -1.39 4.98
N THR A 119 3.50 -1.87 6.06
CA THR A 119 3.83 -3.17 6.64
C THR A 119 3.53 -4.30 5.65
N LEU A 120 2.36 -4.28 5.04
CA LEU A 120 1.95 -5.27 4.04
C LEU A 120 2.93 -5.30 2.86
N PHE A 121 3.22 -4.14 2.28
CA PHE A 121 4.07 -4.07 1.09
C PHE A 121 5.55 -4.31 1.38
N ALA A 122 6.04 -3.93 2.54
CA ALA A 122 7.38 -4.30 2.97
C ALA A 122 7.52 -5.82 3.04
N ARG A 123 6.51 -6.49 3.59
CA ARG A 123 6.49 -7.95 3.69
C ARG A 123 6.39 -8.60 2.30
N ALA A 124 5.53 -8.06 1.44
CA ALA A 124 5.37 -8.57 0.08
C ALA A 124 6.65 -8.42 -0.75
N ALA A 125 7.33 -7.29 -0.64
CA ALA A 125 8.58 -7.02 -1.35
C ALA A 125 9.74 -7.80 -0.77
N GLY A 126 9.85 -7.89 0.55
CA GLY A 126 10.97 -8.53 1.24
C GLY A 126 10.98 -10.06 1.20
N SER A 127 9.88 -10.68 0.78
CA SER A 127 9.80 -12.13 0.65
C SER A 127 10.47 -12.66 -0.61
N ALA A 128 10.74 -11.81 -1.60
CA ALA A 128 11.67 -12.10 -2.67
C ALA A 128 13.08 -11.72 -2.20
N ALA A 129 14.13 -12.23 -2.82
CA ALA A 129 15.51 -11.94 -2.43
C ALA A 129 15.93 -10.50 -2.77
N ASP A 130 15.03 -9.54 -2.61
CA ASP A 130 15.21 -8.14 -2.95
C ASP A 130 14.87 -7.23 -1.76
N ASP A 131 15.78 -7.13 -0.82
CA ASP A 131 15.62 -6.23 0.32
C ASP A 131 15.54 -4.76 -0.09
N ALA A 132 16.12 -4.41 -1.25
CA ALA A 132 16.04 -3.04 -1.78
C ALA A 132 14.61 -2.67 -2.14
N GLY A 133 13.81 -3.64 -2.60
CA GLY A 133 12.39 -3.40 -2.92
C GLY A 133 11.55 -3.05 -1.70
N ALA A 134 11.93 -3.55 -0.52
CA ALA A 134 11.23 -3.26 0.74
C ALA A 134 11.63 -1.92 1.35
N ALA A 135 12.81 -1.39 1.01
CA ALA A 135 13.39 -0.22 1.69
C ALA A 135 12.51 1.02 1.61
N VAL A 136 11.81 1.22 0.48
CA VAL A 136 10.93 2.38 0.31
C VAL A 136 9.78 2.35 1.32
N PHE A 137 9.31 1.17 1.68
CA PHE A 137 8.21 1.00 2.65
C PHE A 137 8.71 1.05 4.08
N THR A 138 9.85 0.43 4.37
CA THR A 138 10.44 0.50 5.72
C THR A 138 10.87 1.92 6.06
N ALA A 139 11.25 2.73 5.07
CA ALA A 139 11.54 4.15 5.29
C ALA A 139 10.35 4.92 5.85
N VAL A 140 9.13 4.57 5.44
CA VAL A 140 7.91 5.18 5.99
C VAL A 140 7.73 4.76 7.45
N LEU A 141 7.95 3.48 7.76
CA LEU A 141 7.90 3.01 9.15
C LEU A 141 8.92 3.73 10.02
N ASP A 142 10.14 3.90 9.54
CA ASP A 142 11.20 4.62 10.27
C ASP A 142 10.82 6.08 10.47
N ARG A 143 10.23 6.69 9.46
CA ARG A 143 9.88 8.13 9.50
C ARG A 143 8.79 8.45 10.52
N TYR A 144 7.77 7.59 10.63
CA TYR A 144 6.57 7.92 11.40
C TYR A 144 6.26 6.99 12.57
N PHE A 145 6.84 5.80 12.60
CA PHE A 145 6.40 4.73 13.51
C PHE A 145 7.56 4.06 14.25
N ASP A 146 8.69 4.73 14.37
CA ASP A 146 9.89 4.21 15.05
C ASP A 146 10.36 2.86 14.47
N GLY A 147 10.10 2.61 13.20
CA GLY A 147 10.44 1.36 12.54
C GLY A 147 9.52 0.19 12.86
N ASP A 148 8.49 0.39 13.69
CA ASP A 148 7.63 -0.69 14.15
C ASP A 148 6.53 -1.01 13.14
N PRO A 149 6.49 -2.26 12.59
CA PRO A 149 5.40 -2.66 11.71
C PRO A 149 4.09 -2.80 12.46
N ASP A 150 2.98 -2.85 11.72
CA ASP A 150 1.66 -3.04 12.30
C ASP A 150 1.44 -4.49 12.74
N PRO A 151 1.27 -4.77 14.05
CA PRO A 151 1.12 -6.14 14.53
C PRO A 151 -0.13 -6.86 13.97
N ARG A 152 -1.24 -6.14 13.78
CA ARG A 152 -2.47 -6.74 13.26
C ARG A 152 -2.29 -7.20 11.83
N THR A 153 -1.60 -6.41 11.01
CA THR A 153 -1.28 -6.79 9.64
C THR A 153 -0.42 -8.06 9.62
N LEU A 154 0.61 -8.11 10.44
CA LEU A 154 1.48 -9.29 10.52
C LEU A 154 0.70 -10.54 10.93
N ASP A 155 -0.24 -10.42 11.88
CA ASP A 155 -1.09 -11.54 12.30
C ASP A 155 -1.96 -12.05 11.15
N LEU A 156 -2.52 -11.15 10.35
CA LEU A 156 -3.35 -11.51 9.21
C LEU A 156 -2.57 -12.17 8.07
N LEU A 157 -1.26 -11.96 8.02
CA LEU A 157 -0.39 -12.50 6.98
C LEU A 157 0.24 -13.86 7.34
N ARG A 158 -0.04 -14.41 8.52
CA ARG A 158 0.47 -15.70 8.95
C ARG A 158 -0.16 -16.87 8.21
#